data_d2ae353cf57d3734ef5642ca1d949264
#
_entry.id   d2ae353cf57d3734ef5642ca1d949264
#
_cell.length_a   1.000
_cell.length_b   1.000
_cell.length_c   1.000
_cell.angle_alpha   90.00
_cell.angle_beta   90.00
_cell.angle_gamma   90.00
#
_symmetry.space_group_name_H-M   'P 1'
#
loop_
_entity.id
_entity.type
_entity.pdbx_description
1 polymer ?
#
loop_
_entity_poly.entity_id
_entity_poly.type
_entity_poly.pdbx_seq_one_letter_code
_entity_poly.pdbx_strand_id
1 'polypeptide(L)'
;MNQNYAVSSHPRILFLSLANDIGSERVAAEMIKYGIECGVMSPQTFNCMKIAGLSRRFTIPNDFGIRLGTLFVRHRLNTAFKTWVPNLVLPLDDPSSWLLRSLAIDPRISPQLRSLLIHSLGAPNGYCAAIERLEFMNFVESLGLRKPLHREITDCETALRTADELGYPVVVKQEHTTGGVGVSIAHTPEAVSYLLAQSQASSWLKALRSSAKRRLYGLAGFRSWHPATTILQSYIPGIPAFRTVAAWKGQVLAGVTFAAEKIFPEPTGASTVIRKIENAEIDAATEKMTSALGCSGFVSYDFILDEKTGHATIIEMNARSVGTTHLGRLFGSDVCGALAEILTGRSSGPHAAQFQMAALFPKEIMRDVESPYLKSDAVYHDEPHDQPELMRAYLRSSKKNIPKILCNDGSSPIADATA
;
A
#
# COMPACT_ATOMS: atom_id res chain seq x y z
N MET A 1 -21.82 10.55 22.42
CA MET A 1 -21.78 9.26 23.15
C MET A 1 -20.44 8.60 22.86
N ASN A 2 -19.51 8.67 23.80
CA ASN A 2 -18.23 7.97 23.72
C ASN A 2 -18.52 6.46 23.82
N GLN A 3 -18.61 5.77 22.70
CA GLN A 3 -18.39 4.32 22.75
C GLN A 3 -16.92 4.13 23.10
N ASN A 4 -16.63 3.84 24.37
CA ASN A 4 -15.37 3.27 24.78
C ASN A 4 -15.23 1.98 23.98
N TYR A 5 -14.37 1.98 22.93
CA TYR A 5 -13.87 0.76 22.34
C TYR A 5 -12.95 0.12 23.38
N ALA A 6 -13.59 -0.52 24.37
CA ALA A 6 -12.91 -1.23 25.45
C ALA A 6 -12.06 -2.34 24.82
N VAL A 7 -10.93 -2.62 25.45
CA VAL A 7 -10.13 -3.82 25.21
C VAL A 7 -11.09 -5.01 25.12
N SER A 8 -11.17 -5.63 23.95
CA SER A 8 -12.06 -6.76 23.69
C SER A 8 -11.33 -8.05 24.05
N SER A 9 -12.01 -9.00 24.68
CA SER A 9 -11.44 -10.34 24.89
C SER A 9 -11.16 -11.08 23.55
N HIS A 10 -11.86 -10.70 22.49
CA HIS A 10 -11.74 -11.24 21.13
C HIS A 10 -11.82 -10.10 20.11
N PRO A 11 -10.77 -9.30 19.95
CA PRO A 11 -10.79 -8.19 19.00
C PRO A 11 -10.82 -8.71 17.55
N ARG A 12 -11.55 -7.99 16.69
CA ARG A 12 -11.84 -8.37 15.31
C ARG A 12 -11.39 -7.29 14.34
N ILE A 13 -10.61 -7.69 13.34
CA ILE A 13 -10.23 -6.80 12.23
C ILE A 13 -10.81 -7.34 10.92
N LEU A 14 -11.54 -6.48 10.20
CA LEU A 14 -11.98 -6.75 8.83
C LEU A 14 -11.03 -6.09 7.85
N PHE A 15 -10.35 -6.88 7.04
CA PHE A 15 -9.52 -6.39 5.95
C PHE A 15 -10.31 -6.33 4.65
N LEU A 16 -10.18 -5.22 3.90
CA LEU A 16 -10.80 -5.04 2.59
C LEU A 16 -9.73 -5.04 1.51
N SER A 17 -9.94 -5.84 0.45
CA SER A 17 -9.09 -5.84 -0.76
C SER A 17 -9.93 -5.75 -2.03
N LEU A 18 -9.54 -4.82 -2.92
CA LEU A 18 -10.18 -4.56 -4.22
C LEU A 18 -9.22 -4.67 -5.41
N ALA A 19 -7.91 -4.83 -5.18
CA ALA A 19 -6.89 -4.90 -6.23
C ALA A 19 -6.01 -6.15 -6.21
N ASN A 20 -6.11 -7.02 -5.20
CA ASN A 20 -5.31 -8.24 -5.06
C ASN A 20 -3.79 -7.98 -5.08
N ASP A 21 -3.33 -6.96 -4.38
CA ASP A 21 -1.91 -6.65 -4.22
C ASP A 21 -1.18 -7.81 -3.52
N ILE A 22 0.00 -8.18 -4.03
CA ILE A 22 0.79 -9.28 -3.47
C ILE A 22 1.57 -8.83 -2.24
N GLY A 23 1.42 -9.54 -1.14
CA GLY A 23 2.15 -9.38 0.12
C GLY A 23 1.41 -8.56 1.16
N SER A 24 0.58 -7.58 0.79
CA SER A 24 -0.15 -6.74 1.75
C SER A 24 -1.15 -7.53 2.60
N GLU A 25 -1.70 -8.62 2.08
CA GLU A 25 -2.63 -9.52 2.77
C GLU A 25 -1.97 -10.33 3.90
N ARG A 26 -0.65 -10.48 3.89
CA ARG A 26 0.08 -11.23 4.92
C ARG A 26 -0.02 -10.60 6.31
N VAL A 27 -0.34 -9.31 6.36
CA VAL A 27 -0.65 -8.64 7.64
C VAL A 27 -1.80 -9.33 8.39
N ALA A 28 -2.79 -9.88 7.68
CA ALA A 28 -3.89 -10.61 8.33
C ALA A 28 -3.40 -11.90 9.00
N ALA A 29 -2.48 -12.64 8.34
CA ALA A 29 -1.86 -13.82 8.92
C ALA A 29 -1.04 -13.46 10.17
N GLU A 30 -0.31 -12.34 10.14
CA GLU A 30 0.46 -11.89 11.30
C GLU A 30 -0.44 -11.46 12.45
N MET A 31 -1.52 -10.70 12.20
CA MET A 31 -2.47 -10.29 13.25
C MET A 31 -3.15 -11.48 13.93
N ILE A 32 -3.39 -12.59 13.20
CA ILE A 32 -3.95 -13.82 13.79
C ILE A 32 -3.00 -14.40 14.86
N LYS A 33 -1.67 -14.32 14.66
CA LYS A 33 -0.67 -14.80 15.64
C LYS A 33 -0.73 -14.03 16.96
N TYR A 34 -1.24 -12.79 16.96
CA TYR A 34 -1.51 -11.98 18.17
C TYR A 34 -2.88 -12.22 18.79
N GLY A 35 -3.62 -13.25 18.34
CA GLY A 35 -4.94 -13.57 18.88
C GLY A 35 -6.07 -12.66 18.38
N ILE A 36 -5.84 -11.93 17.28
CA ILE A 36 -6.87 -11.13 16.64
C ILE A 36 -7.71 -12.01 15.71
N GLU A 37 -9.03 -11.99 15.88
CA GLU A 37 -9.94 -12.60 14.91
C GLU A 37 -9.92 -11.76 13.61
N CYS A 38 -9.33 -12.30 12.55
CA CYS A 38 -9.28 -11.62 11.25
C CYS A 38 -10.38 -12.11 10.31
N GLY A 39 -11.05 -11.17 9.67
CA GLY A 39 -11.94 -11.41 8.55
C GLY A 39 -11.43 -10.68 7.30
N VAL A 40 -11.79 -11.17 6.13
CA VAL A 40 -11.50 -10.49 4.85
C VAL A 40 -12.77 -10.27 4.05
N MET A 41 -12.80 -9.16 3.32
CA MET A 41 -13.84 -8.83 2.35
C MET A 41 -13.18 -8.59 0.99
N SER A 42 -13.47 -9.46 0.03
CA SER A 42 -12.84 -9.37 -1.30
C SER A 42 -13.51 -10.32 -2.28
N PRO A 43 -13.19 -10.26 -3.60
CA PRO A 43 -13.50 -11.34 -4.53
C PRO A 43 -12.88 -12.67 -4.10
N GLN A 44 -13.60 -13.78 -4.33
CA GLN A 44 -13.20 -15.12 -3.90
C GLN A 44 -11.82 -15.56 -4.46
N THR A 45 -11.44 -15.04 -5.62
CA THR A 45 -10.19 -15.40 -6.30
C THR A 45 -8.95 -14.70 -5.75
N PHE A 46 -9.11 -13.69 -4.89
CA PHE A 46 -8.01 -12.89 -4.39
C PHE A 46 -7.17 -13.63 -3.33
N ASN A 47 -5.91 -13.24 -3.23
CA ASN A 47 -4.94 -13.88 -2.33
C ASN A 47 -5.34 -13.79 -0.86
N CYS A 48 -5.88 -12.67 -0.42
CA CYS A 48 -6.34 -12.49 0.97
C CYS A 48 -7.39 -13.55 1.41
N MET A 49 -8.15 -14.11 0.46
CA MET A 49 -9.10 -15.20 0.72
C MET A 49 -8.40 -16.55 1.00
N LYS A 50 -7.10 -16.67 0.73
CA LYS A 50 -6.30 -17.90 0.93
C LYS A 50 -5.58 -17.93 2.27
N ILE A 51 -5.65 -16.87 3.06
CA ILE A 51 -5.04 -16.80 4.39
C ILE A 51 -5.68 -17.87 5.30
N ALA A 52 -4.83 -18.70 5.90
CA ALA A 52 -5.24 -19.69 6.90
C ALA A 52 -5.62 -18.98 8.22
N GLY A 53 -6.53 -19.57 8.98
CA GLY A 53 -6.94 -19.03 10.28
C GLY A 53 -7.92 -17.85 10.24
N LEU A 54 -8.40 -17.42 9.05
CA LEU A 54 -9.44 -16.40 8.96
C LEU A 54 -10.74 -16.88 9.58
N SER A 55 -11.28 -16.10 10.50
CA SER A 55 -12.56 -16.38 11.17
C SER A 55 -13.78 -16.11 10.28
N ARG A 56 -13.64 -15.17 9.32
CA ARG A 56 -14.73 -14.81 8.38
C ARG A 56 -14.22 -14.43 7.01
N ARG A 57 -14.98 -14.79 5.98
CA ARG A 57 -14.79 -14.38 4.60
C ARG A 57 -16.08 -13.80 4.06
N PHE A 58 -16.04 -12.52 3.67
CA PHE A 58 -17.16 -11.81 3.05
C PHE A 58 -16.88 -11.66 1.55
N THR A 59 -17.46 -12.54 0.75
CA THR A 59 -17.25 -12.51 -0.70
C THR A 59 -18.03 -11.36 -1.33
N ILE A 60 -17.36 -10.60 -2.18
CA ILE A 60 -17.96 -9.65 -3.12
C ILE A 60 -17.82 -10.19 -4.54
N PRO A 61 -18.68 -9.77 -5.48
CA PRO A 61 -18.56 -10.21 -6.86
C PRO A 61 -17.18 -9.93 -7.44
N ASN A 62 -16.63 -10.93 -8.15
CA ASN A 62 -15.47 -10.76 -9.00
C ASN A 62 -15.96 -10.32 -10.36
N ASP A 63 -15.81 -9.08 -10.68
CA ASP A 63 -16.13 -8.56 -11.98
C ASP A 63 -14.85 -8.16 -12.74
N PHE A 64 -15.03 -7.78 -13.99
CA PHE A 64 -13.96 -7.31 -14.87
C PHE A 64 -13.32 -5.99 -14.38
N GLY A 65 -12.93 -5.92 -13.10
CA GLY A 65 -12.32 -4.80 -12.42
C GLY A 65 -13.14 -4.29 -11.23
N ILE A 66 -12.69 -3.25 -10.58
CA ILE A 66 -13.20 -2.62 -9.35
C ILE A 66 -14.73 -2.31 -9.37
N ARG A 67 -15.42 -2.50 -10.50
CA ARG A 67 -16.68 -1.82 -10.85
C ARG A 67 -17.92 -2.33 -10.14
N LEU A 68 -18.23 -3.61 -10.28
CA LEU A 68 -19.46 -4.17 -9.68
C LEU A 68 -19.22 -4.62 -8.25
N GLY A 69 -18.01 -5.14 -7.94
CA GLY A 69 -17.64 -5.53 -6.59
C GLY A 69 -17.86 -4.41 -5.58
N THR A 70 -17.46 -3.19 -5.93
CA THR A 70 -17.59 -2.02 -5.05
C THR A 70 -19.04 -1.60 -4.78
N LEU A 71 -19.97 -1.84 -5.71
CA LEU A 71 -21.41 -1.58 -5.46
C LEU A 71 -21.93 -2.41 -4.29
N PHE A 72 -21.38 -3.59 -4.08
CA PHE A 72 -21.77 -4.49 -3.00
C PHE A 72 -21.02 -4.25 -1.70
N VAL A 73 -19.86 -3.56 -1.73
CA VAL A 73 -19.01 -3.36 -0.54
C VAL A 73 -19.79 -2.67 0.56
N ARG A 74 -20.52 -1.58 0.26
CA ARG A 74 -21.33 -0.87 1.26
C ARG A 74 -22.36 -1.79 1.94
N HIS A 75 -23.06 -2.59 1.14
CA HIS A 75 -24.03 -3.55 1.67
C HIS A 75 -23.35 -4.62 2.52
N ARG A 76 -22.23 -5.18 2.04
CA ARG A 76 -21.45 -6.20 2.76
C ARG A 76 -20.80 -5.65 4.02
N LEU A 77 -20.32 -4.39 4.03
CA LEU A 77 -19.82 -3.73 5.24
C LEU A 77 -20.92 -3.59 6.30
N ASN A 78 -22.13 -3.16 5.90
CA ASN A 78 -23.26 -3.14 6.81
C ASN A 78 -23.60 -4.55 7.37
N THR A 79 -23.53 -5.58 6.51
CA THR A 79 -23.75 -6.96 6.95
C THR A 79 -22.66 -7.39 7.94
N ALA A 80 -21.38 -7.17 7.62
CA ALA A 80 -20.27 -7.51 8.51
C ALA A 80 -20.37 -6.77 9.85
N PHE A 81 -20.69 -5.47 9.80
CA PHE A 81 -20.90 -4.67 11.02
C PHE A 81 -22.02 -5.23 11.92
N LYS A 82 -23.14 -5.67 11.34
CA LYS A 82 -24.28 -6.21 12.10
C LYS A 82 -24.07 -7.64 12.61
N THR A 83 -23.39 -8.48 11.83
CA THR A 83 -23.32 -9.93 12.09
C THR A 83 -22.01 -10.39 12.72
N TRP A 84 -20.92 -9.63 12.54
CA TRP A 84 -19.60 -10.00 13.03
C TRP A 84 -18.97 -8.91 13.92
N VAL A 85 -19.45 -7.67 13.84
CA VAL A 85 -19.08 -6.54 14.71
C VAL A 85 -17.54 -6.35 14.78
N PRO A 86 -16.86 -5.97 13.68
CA PRO A 86 -15.42 -5.73 13.72
C PRO A 86 -15.08 -4.51 14.59
N ASN A 87 -13.94 -4.55 15.26
CA ASN A 87 -13.35 -3.42 15.99
C ASN A 87 -12.66 -2.43 15.05
N LEU A 88 -12.05 -2.95 13.96
CA LEU A 88 -11.42 -2.15 12.91
C LEU A 88 -11.78 -2.68 11.53
N VAL A 89 -11.75 -1.76 10.54
CA VAL A 89 -11.83 -2.07 9.11
C VAL A 89 -10.62 -1.45 8.42
N LEU A 90 -9.70 -2.27 7.91
CA LEU A 90 -8.41 -1.82 7.36
C LEU A 90 -8.27 -2.16 5.88
N PRO A 91 -7.73 -1.24 5.05
CA PRO A 91 -7.47 -1.48 3.64
C PRO A 91 -6.18 -2.28 3.41
N LEU A 92 -6.20 -3.18 2.39
CA LEU A 92 -5.04 -3.92 1.91
C LEU A 92 -4.44 -3.34 0.62
N ASP A 93 -5.15 -2.43 -0.05
CA ASP A 93 -4.74 -1.85 -1.33
C ASP A 93 -5.29 -0.42 -1.49
N ASP A 94 -4.79 0.32 -2.49
CA ASP A 94 -5.17 1.72 -2.71
C ASP A 94 -6.65 1.89 -3.05
N PRO A 95 -7.28 1.06 -3.91
CA PRO A 95 -8.72 1.15 -4.14
C PRO A 95 -9.55 0.93 -2.87
N SER A 96 -9.17 0.00 -2.01
CA SER A 96 -9.87 -0.21 -0.74
C SER A 96 -9.64 0.94 0.24
N SER A 97 -8.44 1.50 0.29
CA SER A 97 -8.12 2.70 1.07
C SER A 97 -8.96 3.90 0.63
N TRP A 98 -9.05 4.13 -0.68
CA TRP A 98 -9.88 5.19 -1.26
C TRP A 98 -11.37 4.98 -0.94
N LEU A 99 -11.90 3.78 -1.18
CA LEU A 99 -13.32 3.50 -0.94
C LEU A 99 -13.70 3.66 0.54
N LEU A 100 -12.92 3.10 1.46
CA LEU A 100 -13.22 3.18 2.90
C LEU A 100 -13.23 4.62 3.40
N ARG A 101 -12.27 5.47 2.97
CA ARG A 101 -12.24 6.89 3.32
C ARG A 101 -13.40 7.67 2.71
N SER A 102 -13.76 7.34 1.47
CA SER A 102 -14.94 7.93 0.82
C SER A 102 -16.22 7.58 1.56
N LEU A 103 -16.37 6.31 1.98
CA LEU A 103 -17.53 5.86 2.76
C LEU A 103 -17.56 6.48 4.15
N ALA A 104 -16.41 6.68 4.80
CA ALA A 104 -16.33 7.29 6.13
C ALA A 104 -16.94 8.70 6.21
N ILE A 105 -17.00 9.42 5.08
CA ILE A 105 -17.61 10.76 4.97
C ILE A 105 -18.93 10.76 4.18
N ASP A 106 -19.40 9.60 3.70
CA ASP A 106 -20.65 9.48 2.95
C ASP A 106 -21.86 9.60 3.90
N PRO A 107 -22.78 10.58 3.70
CA PRO A 107 -23.95 10.72 4.55
C PRO A 107 -24.93 9.54 4.44
N ARG A 108 -24.82 8.72 3.42
CA ARG A 108 -25.71 7.58 3.16
C ARG A 108 -25.42 6.34 4.00
N ILE A 109 -24.30 6.29 4.74
CA ILE A 109 -24.00 5.20 5.67
C ILE A 109 -24.46 5.53 7.08
N SER A 110 -24.72 4.48 7.88
CA SER A 110 -25.16 4.67 9.27
C SER A 110 -24.10 5.41 10.08
N PRO A 111 -24.50 6.25 11.06
CA PRO A 111 -23.56 6.93 11.95
C PRO A 111 -22.60 5.99 12.65
N GLN A 112 -23.06 4.79 13.04
CA GLN A 112 -22.26 3.79 13.73
C GLN A 112 -21.15 3.22 12.82
N LEU A 113 -21.49 2.86 11.56
CA LEU A 113 -20.50 2.40 10.60
C LEU A 113 -19.51 3.51 10.24
N ARG A 114 -19.97 4.75 10.10
CA ARG A 114 -19.11 5.91 9.89
C ARG A 114 -18.12 6.08 11.05
N SER A 115 -18.60 5.99 12.29
CA SER A 115 -17.75 6.07 13.48
C SER A 115 -16.68 4.98 13.50
N LEU A 116 -17.04 3.73 13.13
CA LEU A 116 -16.09 2.63 13.00
C LEU A 116 -15.02 2.92 11.93
N LEU A 117 -15.43 3.41 10.76
CA LEU A 117 -14.47 3.71 9.69
C LEU A 117 -13.51 4.85 10.09
N ILE A 118 -14.01 5.93 10.69
CA ILE A 118 -13.18 7.03 11.20
C ILE A 118 -12.22 6.52 12.29
N HIS A 119 -12.71 5.68 13.19
CA HIS A 119 -11.88 5.05 14.22
C HIS A 119 -10.75 4.20 13.63
N SER A 120 -11.04 3.49 12.54
CA SER A 120 -10.10 2.59 11.87
C SER A 120 -9.05 3.30 11.01
N LEU A 121 -9.40 4.44 10.40
CA LEU A 121 -8.61 5.09 9.35
C LEU A 121 -7.97 6.40 9.80
N GLY A 122 -8.43 6.96 10.93
CA GLY A 122 -7.98 8.24 11.45
C GLY A 122 -8.90 9.41 11.08
N ALA A 123 -8.40 10.63 11.26
CA ALA A 123 -9.17 11.85 11.13
C ALA A 123 -9.56 12.18 9.68
N PRO A 124 -10.85 12.52 9.40
CA PRO A 124 -11.32 12.79 8.04
C PRO A 124 -10.64 13.96 7.32
N ASN A 125 -10.08 14.93 8.05
CA ASN A 125 -9.35 16.06 7.47
C ASN A 125 -8.07 15.64 6.72
N GLY A 126 -7.48 14.49 7.06
CA GLY A 126 -6.33 13.92 6.37
C GLY A 126 -6.66 13.07 5.13
N TYR A 127 -7.95 12.79 4.85
CA TYR A 127 -8.31 11.79 3.83
C TYR A 127 -7.96 12.19 2.40
N CYS A 128 -8.08 13.47 2.06
CA CYS A 128 -7.72 13.96 0.73
C CYS A 128 -6.21 13.74 0.46
N ALA A 129 -5.36 14.23 1.35
CA ALA A 129 -3.91 14.05 1.27
C ALA A 129 -3.48 12.57 1.33
N ALA A 130 -4.23 11.72 2.03
CA ALA A 130 -3.95 10.28 2.10
C ALA A 130 -4.24 9.51 0.80
N ILE A 131 -4.92 10.12 -0.18
CA ILE A 131 -5.41 9.46 -1.39
C ILE A 131 -4.88 10.12 -2.66
N GLU A 132 -4.81 11.45 -2.68
CA GLU A 132 -4.46 12.22 -3.88
C GLU A 132 -3.03 12.74 -3.79
N ARG A 133 -2.21 12.41 -4.79
CA ARG A 133 -0.76 12.74 -4.81
C ARG A 133 -0.49 14.25 -4.78
N LEU A 134 -1.30 15.03 -5.50
CA LEU A 134 -1.15 16.49 -5.50
C LEU A 134 -1.41 17.05 -4.10
N GLU A 135 -2.50 16.64 -3.48
CA GLU A 135 -2.86 17.09 -2.13
C GLU A 135 -1.85 16.60 -1.08
N PHE A 136 -1.32 15.39 -1.26
CA PHE A 136 -0.23 14.91 -0.42
C PHE A 136 1.02 15.80 -0.52
N MET A 137 1.44 16.17 -1.74
CA MET A 137 2.60 17.04 -1.93
C MET A 137 2.37 18.45 -1.34
N ASN A 138 1.17 19.02 -1.53
CA ASN A 138 0.79 20.29 -0.92
C ASN A 138 0.78 20.22 0.62
N PHE A 139 0.31 19.11 1.16
CA PHE A 139 0.29 18.88 2.60
C PHE A 139 1.70 18.74 3.17
N VAL A 140 2.59 17.97 2.51
CA VAL A 140 4.01 17.86 2.87
C VAL A 140 4.68 19.23 2.89
N GLU A 141 4.39 20.09 1.90
CA GLU A 141 4.90 21.46 1.83
C GLU A 141 4.44 22.31 3.00
N SER A 142 3.15 22.24 3.35
CA SER A 142 2.58 22.99 4.48
C SER A 142 3.23 22.64 5.83
N LEU A 143 3.80 21.44 5.92
CA LEU A 143 4.55 20.99 7.09
C LEU A 143 6.05 21.34 7.03
N GLY A 144 6.53 21.97 5.95
CA GLY A 144 7.94 22.30 5.79
C GLY A 144 8.85 21.08 5.69
N LEU A 145 8.33 19.94 5.20
CA LEU A 145 9.11 18.72 4.99
C LEU A 145 9.77 18.73 3.60
N ARG A 146 10.89 18.03 3.46
CA ARG A 146 11.63 17.91 2.20
C ARG A 146 10.84 17.05 1.22
N LYS A 147 10.52 17.62 0.05
CA LYS A 147 9.79 16.99 -1.05
C LYS A 147 10.35 17.43 -2.39
N PRO A 148 10.05 16.72 -3.51
CA PRO A 148 10.35 17.23 -4.85
C PRO A 148 9.60 18.54 -5.12
N LEU A 149 10.19 19.43 -5.92
CA LEU A 149 9.42 20.48 -6.56
C LEU A 149 8.35 19.83 -7.44
N HIS A 150 7.13 20.35 -7.45
CA HIS A 150 6.03 19.74 -8.19
C HIS A 150 5.09 20.81 -8.76
N ARG A 151 4.43 20.44 -9.86
CA ARG A 151 3.40 21.26 -10.50
C ARG A 151 2.32 20.35 -11.09
N GLU A 152 1.09 20.79 -11.00
CA GLU A 152 -0.01 20.22 -11.76
C GLU A 152 0.10 20.64 -13.23
N ILE A 153 -0.16 19.71 -14.14
CA ILE A 153 -0.05 19.91 -15.58
C ILE A 153 -1.42 19.78 -16.22
N THR A 154 -1.82 20.83 -16.95
CA THR A 154 -3.10 20.88 -17.67
C THR A 154 -2.98 20.59 -19.16
N ASP A 155 -1.82 20.94 -19.74
CA ASP A 155 -1.55 20.84 -21.18
C ASP A 155 -0.05 20.62 -21.47
N CYS A 156 0.29 20.34 -22.73
CA CYS A 156 1.65 20.04 -23.15
C CYS A 156 2.58 21.26 -23.07
N GLU A 157 2.10 22.46 -23.39
CA GLU A 157 2.91 23.69 -23.36
C GLU A 157 3.33 24.01 -21.92
N THR A 158 2.36 23.97 -20.99
CA THR A 158 2.61 24.13 -19.55
C THR A 158 3.59 23.08 -19.05
N ALA A 159 3.47 21.83 -19.51
CA ALA A 159 4.38 20.75 -19.09
C ALA A 159 5.82 20.99 -19.54
N LEU A 160 6.03 21.38 -20.79
CA LEU A 160 7.37 21.64 -21.33
C LEU A 160 8.04 22.81 -20.60
N ARG A 161 7.31 23.93 -20.43
CA ARG A 161 7.81 25.06 -19.67
C ARG A 161 8.15 24.67 -18.22
N THR A 162 7.28 23.91 -17.58
CA THR A 162 7.54 23.46 -16.20
C THR A 162 8.72 22.51 -16.12
N ALA A 163 8.89 21.62 -17.12
CA ALA A 163 10.05 20.72 -17.17
C ALA A 163 11.36 21.50 -17.35
N ASP A 164 11.37 22.53 -18.18
CA ASP A 164 12.53 23.42 -18.36
C ASP A 164 12.86 24.19 -17.05
N GLU A 165 11.84 24.67 -16.33
CA GLU A 165 12.01 25.32 -15.02
C GLU A 165 12.55 24.37 -13.94
N LEU A 166 12.09 23.11 -13.92
CA LEU A 166 12.51 22.10 -12.94
C LEU A 166 13.90 21.52 -13.25
N GLY A 167 14.30 21.55 -14.51
CA GLY A 167 15.50 20.89 -15.03
C GLY A 167 15.32 19.39 -15.23
N TYR A 168 15.89 18.88 -16.35
CA TYR A 168 15.82 17.43 -16.64
C TYR A 168 16.85 16.62 -15.84
N PRO A 169 16.55 15.35 -15.52
CA PRO A 169 15.29 14.67 -15.80
C PRO A 169 14.16 15.12 -14.89
N VAL A 170 12.91 14.91 -15.35
CA VAL A 170 11.69 15.16 -14.57
C VAL A 170 10.87 13.88 -14.42
N VAL A 171 10.05 13.81 -13.39
CA VAL A 171 9.16 12.68 -13.12
C VAL A 171 7.72 13.06 -13.45
N VAL A 172 7.10 12.32 -14.37
CA VAL A 172 5.69 12.46 -14.74
C VAL A 172 4.89 11.45 -13.93
N LYS A 173 3.93 11.90 -13.13
CA LYS A 173 3.04 11.03 -12.32
C LYS A 173 1.57 11.28 -12.70
N GLN A 174 0.84 10.19 -12.90
CA GLN A 174 -0.61 10.23 -13.13
C GLN A 174 -1.34 9.90 -11.83
N GLU A 175 -2.40 10.66 -11.51
CA GLU A 175 -3.25 10.37 -10.38
C GLU A 175 -3.99 9.02 -10.52
N HIS A 176 -4.33 8.41 -9.39
CA HIS A 176 -5.09 7.16 -9.30
C HIS A 176 -4.45 5.97 -10.01
N THR A 177 -3.12 5.91 -10.04
CA THR A 177 -2.32 4.77 -10.49
C THR A 177 -1.55 4.16 -9.32
N THR A 178 -1.26 2.85 -9.38
CA THR A 178 -0.66 2.10 -8.27
C THR A 178 0.53 1.26 -8.76
N GLY A 179 1.45 0.89 -7.84
CA GLY A 179 2.52 -0.06 -8.14
C GLY A 179 3.54 0.43 -9.18
N GLY A 180 3.83 1.73 -9.22
CA GLY A 180 4.74 2.32 -10.21
C GLY A 180 4.12 2.53 -11.60
N VAL A 181 2.92 2.01 -11.85
CA VAL A 181 2.18 2.28 -13.10
C VAL A 181 1.83 3.76 -13.14
N GLY A 182 2.09 4.43 -14.29
CA GLY A 182 1.82 5.88 -14.44
C GLY A 182 2.87 6.78 -13.78
N VAL A 183 4.03 6.23 -13.38
CA VAL A 183 5.22 6.99 -13.01
C VAL A 183 6.28 6.76 -14.08
N SER A 184 6.76 7.84 -14.68
CA SER A 184 7.79 7.79 -15.74
C SER A 184 8.81 8.90 -15.56
N ILE A 185 10.08 8.59 -15.88
CA ILE A 185 11.16 9.56 -15.86
C ILE A 185 11.37 10.03 -17.29
N ALA A 186 11.31 11.35 -17.50
CA ALA A 186 11.55 11.99 -18.79
C ALA A 186 12.88 12.74 -18.78
N HIS A 187 13.76 12.39 -19.68
CA HIS A 187 15.10 12.98 -19.79
C HIS A 187 15.18 14.12 -20.82
N THR A 188 14.15 14.26 -21.65
CA THR A 188 14.11 15.27 -22.74
C THR A 188 12.70 15.84 -22.90
N PRO A 189 12.55 17.02 -23.54
CA PRO A 189 11.25 17.59 -23.89
C PRO A 189 10.37 16.68 -24.72
N GLU A 190 10.97 15.91 -25.66
CA GLU A 190 10.25 14.96 -26.51
C GLU A 190 9.66 13.83 -25.68
N ALA A 191 10.42 13.33 -24.67
CA ALA A 191 9.94 12.31 -23.75
C ALA A 191 8.75 12.81 -22.92
N VAL A 192 8.76 14.07 -22.44
CA VAL A 192 7.62 14.68 -21.73
C VAL A 192 6.41 14.75 -22.65
N SER A 193 6.58 15.27 -23.88
CA SER A 193 5.50 15.37 -24.87
C SER A 193 4.90 14.00 -25.21
N TYR A 194 5.73 12.99 -25.39
CA TYR A 194 5.31 11.61 -25.68
C TYR A 194 4.49 11.01 -24.53
N LEU A 195 4.97 11.13 -23.28
CA LEU A 195 4.27 10.61 -22.10
C LEU A 195 2.92 11.29 -21.89
N LEU A 196 2.84 12.60 -22.10
CA LEU A 196 1.58 13.34 -22.05
C LEU A 196 0.63 12.94 -23.17
N ALA A 197 1.13 12.80 -24.41
CA ALA A 197 0.32 12.34 -25.52
C ALA A 197 -0.24 10.94 -25.27
N GLN A 198 0.54 10.02 -24.69
CA GLN A 198 0.04 8.71 -24.27
C GLN A 198 -1.05 8.81 -23.18
N SER A 199 -0.90 9.74 -22.23
CA SER A 199 -1.90 9.97 -21.18
C SER A 199 -3.19 10.57 -21.75
N GLN A 200 -3.09 11.46 -22.75
CA GLN A 200 -4.19 12.15 -23.41
C GLN A 200 -4.74 11.37 -24.62
N ALA A 201 -3.90 10.63 -25.37
CA ALA A 201 -4.27 9.84 -26.56
C ALA A 201 -5.22 8.67 -26.28
N SER A 202 -5.69 8.59 -25.08
CA SER A 202 -6.84 7.82 -24.80
C SER A 202 -8.10 8.53 -25.32
N SER A 203 -8.27 8.45 -26.65
CA SER A 203 -9.40 8.83 -27.45
C SER A 203 -10.71 9.11 -26.68
N TRP A 204 -11.63 9.88 -27.28
CA TRP A 204 -13.00 10.12 -26.82
C TRP A 204 -13.70 8.88 -26.23
N LEU A 205 -13.39 7.65 -26.70
CA LEU A 205 -13.87 6.37 -26.14
C LEU A 205 -13.35 6.11 -24.71
N LYS A 206 -12.08 6.47 -24.39
CA LYS A 206 -11.57 6.38 -23.02
C LYS A 206 -12.14 7.50 -22.15
N ALA A 207 -12.37 8.70 -22.69
CA ALA A 207 -13.04 9.78 -21.99
C ALA A 207 -14.49 9.41 -21.64
N LEU A 208 -15.24 8.78 -22.57
CA LEU A 208 -16.57 8.22 -22.30
C LEU A 208 -16.53 7.09 -21.28
N ARG A 209 -15.57 6.16 -21.43
CA ARG A 209 -15.34 5.07 -20.45
C ARG A 209 -14.92 5.63 -19.09
N SER A 210 -14.09 6.68 -19.05
CA SER A 210 -13.68 7.32 -17.79
C SER A 210 -14.83 8.08 -17.12
N SER A 211 -15.73 8.69 -17.90
CA SER A 211 -16.94 9.35 -17.39
C SER A 211 -17.94 8.35 -16.84
N ALA A 212 -18.17 7.24 -17.56
CA ALA A 212 -18.99 6.14 -17.09
C ALA A 212 -18.37 5.46 -15.86
N LYS A 213 -17.05 5.28 -15.85
CA LYS A 213 -16.28 4.76 -14.71
C LYS A 213 -16.38 5.68 -13.49
N ARG A 214 -16.26 7.01 -13.64
CA ARG A 214 -16.46 7.98 -12.56
C ARG A 214 -17.88 7.94 -12.00
N ARG A 215 -18.91 7.84 -12.86
CA ARG A 215 -20.31 7.70 -12.41
C ARG A 215 -20.51 6.40 -11.61
N LEU A 216 -19.95 5.29 -12.09
CA LEU A 216 -20.01 4.00 -11.39
C LEU A 216 -19.28 4.05 -10.04
N TYR A 217 -18.12 4.68 -9.98
CA TYR A 217 -17.41 4.89 -8.71
C TYR A 217 -18.24 5.76 -7.74
N GLY A 218 -18.84 6.85 -8.20
CA GLY A 218 -19.73 7.66 -7.40
C GLY A 218 -20.93 6.89 -6.84
N LEU A 219 -21.55 6.03 -7.67
CA LEU A 219 -22.64 5.13 -7.25
C LEU A 219 -22.14 4.10 -6.23
N ALA A 220 -20.94 3.56 -6.40
CA ALA A 220 -20.31 2.62 -5.47
C ALA A 220 -19.88 3.27 -4.14
N GLY A 221 -19.85 4.58 -4.07
CA GLY A 221 -19.45 5.32 -2.87
C GLY A 221 -18.04 5.93 -2.92
N PHE A 222 -17.29 5.77 -4.02
CA PHE A 222 -16.04 6.49 -4.19
C PHE A 222 -16.29 7.99 -4.36
N ARG A 223 -15.56 8.78 -3.61
CA ARG A 223 -15.52 10.21 -3.78
C ARG A 223 -14.24 10.59 -4.52
N SER A 224 -14.35 11.36 -5.58
CA SER A 224 -13.23 12.09 -6.16
C SER A 224 -13.19 13.45 -5.48
N TRP A 225 -12.10 13.77 -4.79
CA TRP A 225 -11.90 15.10 -4.21
C TRP A 225 -11.48 16.09 -5.29
N HIS A 226 -10.63 15.62 -6.23
CA HIS A 226 -10.17 16.40 -7.37
C HIS A 226 -10.27 15.61 -8.68
N PRO A 227 -10.28 16.27 -9.84
CA PRO A 227 -10.12 15.60 -11.13
C PRO A 227 -8.81 14.83 -11.17
N ALA A 228 -8.76 13.71 -11.91
CA ALA A 228 -7.50 13.03 -12.17
C ALA A 228 -6.57 13.96 -12.95
N THR A 229 -5.43 14.27 -12.38
CA THR A 229 -4.45 15.20 -12.94
C THR A 229 -3.14 14.50 -13.24
N THR A 230 -2.29 15.15 -14.02
CA THR A 230 -0.89 14.77 -14.21
C THR A 230 -0.03 15.73 -13.41
N ILE A 231 0.92 15.19 -12.67
CA ILE A 231 1.85 15.97 -11.87
C ILE A 231 3.24 15.81 -12.47
N LEU A 232 3.93 16.92 -12.65
CA LEU A 232 5.35 16.96 -12.98
C LEU A 232 6.15 17.24 -11.71
N GLN A 233 7.20 16.46 -11.48
CA GLN A 233 8.05 16.61 -10.31
C GLN A 233 9.54 16.68 -10.73
N SER A 234 10.34 17.43 -9.97
CA SER A 234 11.80 17.33 -10.09
C SER A 234 12.28 15.91 -9.78
N TYR A 235 13.23 15.41 -10.54
CA TYR A 235 13.88 14.14 -10.23
C TYR A 235 14.81 14.31 -9.04
N ILE A 236 14.72 13.43 -8.06
CA ILE A 236 15.59 13.39 -6.90
C ILE A 236 16.52 12.18 -7.05
N PRO A 237 17.83 12.38 -7.19
CA PRO A 237 18.79 11.28 -7.21
C PRO A 237 18.91 10.65 -5.82
N GLY A 238 19.04 9.32 -5.76
CA GLY A 238 19.16 8.57 -4.50
C GLY A 238 18.54 7.20 -4.60
N ILE A 239 18.50 6.49 -3.49
CA ILE A 239 17.89 5.17 -3.41
C ILE A 239 16.47 5.27 -2.85
N PRO A 240 15.52 4.48 -3.35
CA PRO A 240 14.21 4.38 -2.75
C PRO A 240 14.31 3.84 -1.32
N ALA A 241 13.65 4.50 -0.40
CA ALA A 241 13.50 4.06 0.98
C ALA A 241 12.04 4.22 1.41
N PHE A 242 11.61 3.47 2.40
CA PHE A 242 10.25 3.59 2.90
C PHE A 242 10.19 3.24 4.39
N ARG A 243 9.25 3.88 5.08
CA ARG A 243 8.96 3.58 6.48
C ARG A 243 7.53 3.13 6.62
N THR A 244 7.35 1.90 7.11
CA THR A 244 6.04 1.34 7.44
C THR A 244 5.80 1.46 8.93
N VAL A 245 4.62 1.99 9.31
CA VAL A 245 4.25 2.22 10.71
C VAL A 245 2.87 1.64 11.03
N ALA A 246 2.69 1.26 12.29
CA ALA A 246 1.39 1.19 12.93
C ALA A 246 1.12 2.54 13.59
N ALA A 247 -0.05 3.10 13.33
CA ALA A 247 -0.47 4.39 13.87
C ALA A 247 -1.80 4.28 14.61
N TRP A 248 -1.99 5.13 15.60
CA TRP A 248 -3.23 5.23 16.34
C TRP A 248 -3.53 6.67 16.71
N LYS A 249 -4.62 7.20 16.14
CA LYS A 249 -5.06 8.58 16.38
C LYS A 249 -3.95 9.63 16.21
N GLY A 250 -3.14 9.47 15.15
CA GLY A 250 -2.04 10.36 14.85
C GLY A 250 -0.71 10.05 15.58
N GLN A 251 -0.69 9.07 16.45
CA GLN A 251 0.53 8.63 17.11
C GLN A 251 1.14 7.43 16.39
N VAL A 252 2.44 7.44 16.12
CA VAL A 252 3.21 6.28 15.67
C VAL A 252 3.43 5.36 16.86
N LEU A 253 2.98 4.11 16.75
CA LEU A 253 3.13 3.10 17.80
C LEU A 253 4.44 2.32 17.65
N ALA A 254 4.74 1.93 16.41
CA ALA A 254 5.97 1.27 15.99
C ALA A 254 6.19 1.52 14.51
N GLY A 255 7.46 1.47 14.07
CA GLY A 255 7.80 1.67 12.67
C GLY A 255 9.13 1.02 12.30
N VAL A 256 9.22 0.55 11.07
CA VAL A 256 10.43 -0.02 10.50
C VAL A 256 10.76 0.67 9.19
N THR A 257 12.04 1.02 9.00
CA THR A 257 12.53 1.72 7.81
C THR A 257 13.41 0.78 6.99
N PHE A 258 13.13 0.73 5.68
CA PHE A 258 13.91 -0.05 4.72
C PHE A 258 14.39 0.84 3.57
N ALA A 259 15.58 0.53 3.06
CA ALA A 259 16.07 1.00 1.78
C ALA A 259 15.95 -0.13 0.74
N ALA A 260 15.66 0.21 -0.51
CA ALA A 260 15.66 -0.73 -1.61
C ALA A 260 17.09 -1.12 -1.97
N GLU A 261 17.41 -2.40 -1.88
CA GLU A 261 18.66 -2.98 -2.36
C GLU A 261 18.57 -3.40 -3.82
N LYS A 262 17.39 -3.93 -4.20
CA LYS A 262 17.00 -4.23 -5.59
C LYS A 262 15.57 -3.81 -5.85
N ILE A 263 15.34 -3.33 -7.07
CA ILE A 263 14.01 -2.95 -7.58
C ILE A 263 13.74 -3.64 -8.92
N PHE A 264 12.47 -3.89 -9.24
CA PHE A 264 12.11 -4.47 -10.53
C PHE A 264 10.69 -4.05 -10.96
N PRO A 265 10.51 -3.63 -12.23
CA PRO A 265 11.56 -3.27 -13.19
C PRO A 265 12.27 -1.96 -12.80
N GLU A 266 13.55 -1.84 -13.13
CA GLU A 266 14.27 -0.57 -12.97
C GLU A 266 13.77 0.48 -13.98
N PRO A 267 13.82 1.77 -13.65
CA PRO A 267 14.28 2.39 -12.39
C PRO A 267 13.13 2.68 -11.39
N THR A 268 11.86 2.40 -11.70
CA THR A 268 10.68 2.85 -10.93
C THR A 268 9.84 1.71 -10.37
N GLY A 269 10.31 0.47 -10.50
CA GLY A 269 9.60 -0.72 -10.03
C GLY A 269 9.58 -0.89 -8.51
N ALA A 270 8.87 -1.91 -8.06
CA ALA A 270 8.81 -2.24 -6.64
C ALA A 270 10.12 -2.86 -6.14
N SER A 271 10.43 -2.65 -4.86
CA SER A 271 11.54 -3.33 -4.20
C SER A 271 11.37 -4.84 -4.23
N THR A 272 12.45 -5.56 -4.55
CA THR A 272 12.51 -7.03 -4.55
C THR A 272 13.45 -7.55 -3.47
N VAL A 273 14.50 -6.77 -3.13
CA VAL A 273 15.35 -6.97 -1.96
C VAL A 273 15.38 -5.65 -1.18
N ILE A 274 15.25 -5.76 0.12
CA ILE A 274 15.24 -4.62 1.05
C ILE A 274 16.28 -4.80 2.15
N ARG A 275 16.82 -3.67 2.61
CA ARG A 275 17.77 -3.60 3.73
C ARG A 275 17.21 -2.68 4.80
N LYS A 276 17.23 -3.14 6.06
CA LYS A 276 16.88 -2.29 7.22
C LYS A 276 17.87 -1.13 7.33
N ILE A 277 17.35 0.05 7.55
CA ILE A 277 18.14 1.25 7.85
C ILE A 277 17.57 1.99 9.05
N GLU A 278 18.37 2.86 9.62
CA GLU A 278 17.95 3.87 10.60
C GLU A 278 18.23 5.24 10.01
N ASN A 279 17.24 6.12 10.03
CA ASN A 279 17.38 7.48 9.53
C ASN A 279 16.44 8.42 10.28
N ALA A 280 17.02 9.32 11.07
CA ALA A 280 16.27 10.22 11.95
C ALA A 280 15.38 11.23 11.19
N GLU A 281 15.77 11.63 9.95
CA GLU A 281 14.94 12.51 9.13
C GLU A 281 13.67 11.80 8.64
N ILE A 282 13.79 10.52 8.23
CA ILE A 282 12.63 9.68 7.86
C ILE A 282 11.71 9.50 9.07
N ASP A 283 12.27 9.21 10.24
CA ASP A 283 11.51 9.00 11.47
C ASP A 283 10.72 10.24 11.84
N ALA A 284 11.38 11.40 11.92
CA ALA A 284 10.75 12.68 12.25
C ALA A 284 9.71 13.12 11.23
N ALA A 285 9.97 12.94 9.92
CA ALA A 285 9.02 13.24 8.86
C ALA A 285 7.77 12.34 8.98
N THR A 286 7.96 11.04 9.21
CA THR A 286 6.86 10.08 9.39
C THR A 286 6.00 10.42 10.61
N GLU A 287 6.60 10.74 11.76
CA GLU A 287 5.87 11.15 12.97
C GLU A 287 5.05 12.41 12.72
N LYS A 288 5.67 13.43 12.11
CA LYS A 288 5.02 14.70 11.80
C LYS A 288 3.84 14.52 10.85
N MET A 289 4.02 13.74 9.77
CA MET A 289 2.96 13.42 8.82
C MET A 289 1.82 12.64 9.46
N THR A 290 2.14 11.57 10.19
CA THR A 290 1.17 10.69 10.86
C THR A 290 0.32 11.47 11.86
N SER A 291 0.95 12.35 12.63
CA SER A 291 0.28 13.21 13.61
C SER A 291 -0.63 14.24 12.94
N ALA A 292 -0.13 14.97 11.94
CA ALA A 292 -0.88 16.01 11.26
C ALA A 292 -2.08 15.48 10.48
N LEU A 293 -1.96 14.28 9.88
CA LEU A 293 -3.05 13.58 9.19
C LEU A 293 -4.00 12.84 10.15
N GLY A 294 -3.64 12.70 11.42
CA GLY A 294 -4.42 11.97 12.41
C GLY A 294 -4.62 10.50 12.06
N CYS A 295 -3.60 9.85 11.48
CA CYS A 295 -3.71 8.48 10.95
C CYS A 295 -4.03 7.44 12.03
N SER A 296 -4.75 6.37 11.64
CA SER A 296 -4.90 5.12 12.40
C SER A 296 -4.74 3.92 11.46
N GLY A 297 -4.34 2.77 12.02
CA GLY A 297 -4.08 1.55 11.27
C GLY A 297 -2.65 1.49 10.71
N PHE A 298 -2.46 0.86 9.57
CA PHE A 298 -1.15 0.75 8.92
C PHE A 298 -0.98 1.83 7.86
N VAL A 299 0.21 2.42 7.84
CA VAL A 299 0.60 3.47 6.86
C VAL A 299 2.06 3.25 6.48
N SER A 300 2.39 3.53 5.22
CA SER A 300 3.78 3.58 4.75
C SER A 300 4.03 4.89 4.02
N TYR A 301 5.22 5.45 4.22
CA TYR A 301 5.70 6.65 3.54
C TYR A 301 6.93 6.30 2.74
N ASP A 302 6.95 6.72 1.47
CA ASP A 302 8.03 6.45 0.55
C ASP A 302 8.92 7.69 0.40
N PHE A 303 10.22 7.46 0.37
CA PHE A 303 11.27 8.47 0.31
C PHE A 303 12.28 8.16 -0.78
N ILE A 304 13.01 9.19 -1.22
CA ILE A 304 14.31 9.02 -1.87
C ILE A 304 15.37 9.45 -0.87
N LEU A 305 16.30 8.55 -0.57
CA LEU A 305 17.40 8.75 0.37
C LEU A 305 18.69 9.06 -0.40
N ASP A 306 19.30 10.19 -0.09
CA ASP A 306 20.68 10.49 -0.46
C ASP A 306 21.62 9.82 0.55
N GLU A 307 22.27 8.74 0.16
CA GLU A 307 23.15 7.98 1.07
C GLU A 307 24.42 8.77 1.47
N LYS A 308 24.82 9.79 0.72
CA LYS A 308 26.00 10.60 1.05
C LYS A 308 25.72 11.60 2.17
N THR A 309 24.53 12.20 2.14
CA THR A 309 24.15 13.25 3.11
C THR A 309 23.23 12.75 4.20
N GLY A 310 22.57 11.59 4.00
CA GLY A 310 21.53 11.07 4.87
C GLY A 310 20.18 11.78 4.71
N HIS A 311 20.08 12.76 3.80
CA HIS A 311 18.82 13.47 3.57
C HIS A 311 17.78 12.60 2.93
N ALA A 312 16.53 12.70 3.42
CA ALA A 312 15.40 11.96 2.93
C ALA A 312 14.32 12.88 2.36
N THR A 313 13.96 12.66 1.09
CA THR A 313 12.92 13.41 0.38
C THR A 313 11.66 12.57 0.29
N ILE A 314 10.56 12.99 0.93
CA ILE A 314 9.29 12.26 0.90
C ILE A 314 8.62 12.40 -0.46
N ILE A 315 8.15 11.27 -1.03
CA ILE A 315 7.61 11.24 -2.40
C ILE A 315 6.20 10.66 -2.52
N GLU A 316 5.75 9.85 -1.56
CA GLU A 316 4.43 9.20 -1.60
C GLU A 316 4.01 8.72 -0.22
N MET A 317 2.69 8.55 -0.03
CA MET A 317 2.07 7.91 1.12
C MET A 317 1.21 6.74 0.65
N ASN A 318 1.35 5.63 1.33
CA ASN A 318 0.48 4.47 1.20
C ASN A 318 -0.37 4.34 2.47
N ALA A 319 -1.60 4.84 2.44
CA ALA A 319 -2.50 4.86 3.61
C ALA A 319 -3.20 3.51 3.82
N ARG A 320 -2.40 2.44 3.88
CA ARG A 320 -2.80 1.03 3.95
C ARG A 320 -1.62 0.16 4.39
N SER A 321 -1.88 -1.14 4.62
CA SER A 321 -0.77 -2.09 4.70
C SER A 321 -0.06 -2.23 3.35
N VAL A 322 1.25 -2.48 3.40
CA VAL A 322 2.10 -2.76 2.24
C VAL A 322 2.71 -4.15 2.37
N GLY A 323 3.31 -4.65 1.29
CA GLY A 323 3.84 -6.02 1.26
C GLY A 323 4.91 -6.36 2.30
N THR A 324 5.44 -5.37 2.99
CA THR A 324 6.46 -5.52 4.03
C THR A 324 5.95 -5.27 5.45
N THR A 325 4.68 -4.93 5.63
CA THR A 325 4.09 -4.57 6.95
C THR A 325 4.26 -5.69 7.98
N HIS A 326 4.15 -6.96 7.56
CA HIS A 326 4.27 -8.13 8.41
C HIS A 326 5.71 -8.45 8.86
N LEU A 327 6.72 -7.83 8.22
CA LEU A 327 8.14 -8.15 8.48
C LEU A 327 8.69 -7.46 9.74
N GLY A 328 8.04 -6.42 10.24
CA GLY A 328 8.59 -5.53 11.26
C GLY A 328 9.22 -6.24 12.46
N ARG A 329 8.58 -7.31 12.98
CA ARG A 329 9.08 -8.10 14.11
C ARG A 329 10.46 -8.72 13.84
N LEU A 330 10.68 -9.25 12.65
CA LEU A 330 11.95 -9.87 12.25
C LEU A 330 13.10 -8.85 12.17
N PHE A 331 12.74 -7.59 11.97
CA PHE A 331 13.68 -6.47 11.86
C PHE A 331 13.73 -5.58 13.14
N GLY A 332 13.20 -6.09 14.26
CA GLY A 332 13.33 -5.46 15.57
C GLY A 332 12.31 -4.37 15.89
N SER A 333 11.27 -4.17 15.05
CA SER A 333 10.18 -3.24 15.32
C SER A 333 8.83 -3.86 14.95
N ASP A 334 8.11 -4.33 15.93
CA ASP A 334 6.88 -5.10 15.73
C ASP A 334 5.67 -4.21 15.41
N VAL A 335 5.55 -3.85 14.15
CA VAL A 335 4.45 -3.00 13.62
C VAL A 335 3.08 -3.67 13.83
N CYS A 336 2.97 -4.98 13.60
CA CYS A 336 1.71 -5.69 13.79
C CYS A 336 1.37 -5.87 15.28
N GLY A 337 2.36 -6.23 16.09
CA GLY A 337 2.20 -6.37 17.54
C GLY A 337 1.79 -5.08 18.21
N ALA A 338 2.35 -3.94 17.81
CA ALA A 338 1.99 -2.63 18.35
C ALA A 338 0.52 -2.25 18.11
N LEU A 339 -0.03 -2.56 16.92
CA LEU A 339 -1.46 -2.35 16.67
C LEU A 339 -2.32 -3.38 17.44
N ALA A 340 -1.85 -4.62 17.53
CA ALA A 340 -2.53 -5.66 18.30
C ALA A 340 -2.59 -5.31 19.79
N GLU A 341 -1.56 -4.71 20.35
CA GLU A 341 -1.52 -4.25 21.75
C GLU A 341 -2.63 -3.24 22.06
N ILE A 342 -2.88 -2.28 21.17
CA ILE A 342 -3.99 -1.32 21.31
C ILE A 342 -5.35 -2.03 21.42
N LEU A 343 -5.52 -3.15 20.71
CA LEU A 343 -6.79 -3.88 20.67
C LEU A 343 -6.95 -4.89 21.80
N THR A 344 -5.84 -5.52 22.22
CA THR A 344 -5.85 -6.61 23.20
C THR A 344 -5.45 -6.17 24.62
N GLY A 345 -4.76 -5.03 24.74
CA GLY A 345 -4.10 -4.61 25.98
C GLY A 345 -2.90 -5.49 26.37
N ARG A 346 -2.42 -6.37 25.47
CA ARG A 346 -1.30 -7.29 25.74
C ARG A 346 -0.07 -6.83 24.96
N SER A 347 1.00 -6.51 25.67
CA SER A 347 2.25 -6.15 25.02
C SER A 347 2.91 -7.34 24.32
N SER A 348 3.41 -7.13 23.12
CA SER A 348 4.24 -8.10 22.40
C SER A 348 5.69 -8.14 22.95
N GLY A 349 6.07 -7.16 23.77
CA GLY A 349 7.42 -7.00 24.30
C GLY A 349 8.43 -6.50 23.26
N PRO A 350 9.67 -6.24 23.70
CA PRO A 350 10.73 -5.84 22.79
C PRO A 350 11.21 -7.03 21.94
N HIS A 351 11.55 -6.77 20.69
CA HIS A 351 12.10 -7.75 19.76
C HIS A 351 13.47 -7.30 19.25
N ALA A 352 14.47 -8.20 19.37
CA ALA A 352 15.75 -7.99 18.71
C ALA A 352 15.61 -8.23 17.20
N ALA A 353 16.31 -7.45 16.39
CA ALA A 353 16.38 -7.70 14.95
C ALA A 353 17.12 -9.02 14.69
N GLN A 354 16.49 -9.91 13.94
CA GLN A 354 17.05 -11.20 13.54
C GLN A 354 17.77 -11.10 12.19
N PHE A 355 17.30 -10.18 11.33
CA PHE A 355 17.83 -9.99 9.99
C PHE A 355 18.07 -8.50 9.71
N GLN A 356 18.96 -8.21 8.74
CA GLN A 356 19.20 -6.88 8.22
C GLN A 356 18.70 -6.73 6.78
N MET A 357 18.45 -7.84 6.08
CA MET A 357 17.99 -7.84 4.69
C MET A 357 16.88 -8.87 4.49
N ALA A 358 16.00 -8.61 3.52
CA ALA A 358 15.00 -9.56 3.06
C ALA A 358 14.91 -9.59 1.54
N ALA A 359 14.80 -10.78 0.98
CA ALA A 359 14.40 -11.05 -0.40
C ALA A 359 12.89 -11.30 -0.42
N LEU A 360 12.13 -10.40 -1.07
CA LEU A 360 10.67 -10.40 -1.04
C LEU A 360 10.09 -11.43 -2.03
N PHE A 361 9.36 -12.39 -1.51
CA PHE A 361 8.72 -13.41 -2.32
C PHE A 361 7.36 -12.96 -2.86
N PRO A 362 7.00 -13.24 -4.12
CA PRO A 362 7.81 -13.91 -5.16
C PRO A 362 8.64 -12.96 -6.01
N LYS A 363 8.74 -11.67 -5.62
CA LYS A 363 9.30 -10.61 -6.45
C LYS A 363 10.75 -10.84 -6.83
N GLU A 364 11.59 -11.27 -5.87
CA GLU A 364 13.00 -11.49 -6.14
C GLU A 364 13.25 -12.68 -7.08
N ILE A 365 12.51 -13.77 -6.90
CA ILE A 365 12.57 -14.93 -7.83
C ILE A 365 12.13 -14.51 -9.24
N MET A 366 11.14 -13.63 -9.35
CA MET A 366 10.67 -13.12 -10.65
C MET A 366 11.68 -12.19 -11.31
N ARG A 367 12.48 -11.45 -10.51
CA ARG A 367 13.55 -10.60 -11.02
C ARG A 367 14.76 -11.43 -11.50
N ASP A 368 15.22 -12.36 -10.67
CA ASP A 368 16.42 -13.12 -10.90
C ASP A 368 16.40 -14.41 -10.07
N VAL A 369 16.21 -15.54 -10.73
CA VAL A 369 16.17 -16.88 -10.09
C VAL A 369 17.52 -17.32 -9.54
N GLU A 370 18.62 -16.75 -10.05
CA GLU A 370 19.98 -17.02 -9.63
C GLU A 370 20.52 -15.98 -8.64
N SER A 371 19.64 -15.11 -8.15
CA SER A 371 20.00 -14.01 -7.26
C SER A 371 20.85 -14.50 -6.07
N PRO A 372 21.98 -13.85 -5.78
CA PRO A 372 22.78 -14.18 -4.60
C PRO A 372 22.02 -13.97 -3.29
N TYR A 373 21.02 -13.11 -3.28
CA TYR A 373 20.16 -12.87 -2.11
C TYR A 373 19.27 -14.08 -1.78
N LEU A 374 18.91 -14.90 -2.77
CA LEU A 374 18.14 -16.13 -2.57
C LEU A 374 19.02 -17.33 -2.11
N LYS A 375 20.36 -17.17 -2.16
CA LYS A 375 21.32 -18.20 -1.79
C LYS A 375 22.02 -17.91 -0.44
N SER A 376 21.68 -16.79 0.20
CA SER A 376 22.35 -16.30 1.41
C SER A 376 21.51 -16.54 2.65
N ASP A 377 22.04 -17.26 3.63
CA ASP A 377 21.42 -17.45 4.96
C ASP A 377 21.35 -16.16 5.80
N ALA A 378 22.12 -15.12 5.43
CA ALA A 378 22.07 -13.81 6.09
C ALA A 378 20.88 -12.94 5.62
N VAL A 379 20.18 -13.36 4.57
CA VAL A 379 19.02 -12.69 4.01
C VAL A 379 17.76 -13.47 4.36
N TYR A 380 16.78 -12.80 4.93
CA TYR A 380 15.47 -13.42 5.17
C TYR A 380 14.76 -13.66 3.83
N HIS A 381 14.38 -14.89 3.57
CA HIS A 381 13.55 -15.24 2.41
C HIS A 381 12.09 -15.16 2.83
N ASP A 382 11.39 -14.19 2.26
CA ASP A 382 10.02 -13.81 2.67
C ASP A 382 8.95 -14.78 2.13
N GLU A 383 9.21 -16.08 2.21
CA GLU A 383 8.30 -17.13 1.74
C GLU A 383 7.21 -17.43 2.80
N PRO A 384 5.91 -17.47 2.41
CA PRO A 384 4.84 -17.75 3.35
C PRO A 384 4.66 -19.24 3.63
N HIS A 385 5.67 -19.90 4.24
CA HIS A 385 5.66 -21.35 4.54
C HIS A 385 4.51 -21.74 5.48
N ASP A 386 4.10 -20.84 6.38
CA ASP A 386 2.97 -21.03 7.30
C ASP A 386 1.60 -20.84 6.61
N GLN A 387 1.58 -20.49 5.31
CA GLN A 387 0.38 -20.19 4.52
C GLN A 387 0.37 -20.97 3.19
N PRO A 388 0.20 -22.31 3.20
CA PRO A 388 0.43 -23.15 2.02
C PRO A 388 -0.49 -22.86 0.84
N GLU A 389 -1.76 -22.45 1.09
CA GLU A 389 -2.67 -22.05 0.00
C GLU A 389 -2.27 -20.72 -0.64
N LEU A 390 -1.79 -19.78 0.18
CA LEU A 390 -1.26 -18.52 -0.30
C LEU A 390 0.01 -18.73 -1.12
N MET A 391 0.94 -19.56 -0.63
CA MET A 391 2.14 -19.95 -1.36
C MET A 391 1.81 -20.51 -2.74
N ARG A 392 0.88 -21.46 -2.82
CA ARG A 392 0.40 -22.03 -4.11
C ARG A 392 -0.21 -20.95 -5.01
N ALA A 393 -0.94 -19.97 -4.45
CA ALA A 393 -1.53 -18.89 -5.22
C ALA A 393 -0.45 -17.98 -5.84
N TYR A 394 0.57 -17.64 -5.06
CA TYR A 394 1.71 -16.84 -5.54
C TYR A 394 2.47 -17.56 -6.65
N LEU A 395 2.79 -18.82 -6.48
CA LEU A 395 3.45 -19.63 -7.49
C LEU A 395 2.64 -19.76 -8.79
N ARG A 396 1.31 -19.89 -8.70
CA ARG A 396 0.46 -19.93 -9.90
C ARG A 396 0.43 -18.58 -10.64
N SER A 397 0.40 -17.48 -9.93
CA SER A 397 0.42 -16.14 -10.55
C SER A 397 1.79 -15.83 -11.16
N SER A 398 2.86 -16.34 -10.58
CA SER A 398 4.25 -16.16 -11.01
C SER A 398 4.64 -17.07 -12.17
N LYS A 399 3.98 -18.26 -12.34
CA LYS A 399 4.29 -19.22 -13.43
C LYS A 399 4.26 -18.64 -14.83
N LYS A 400 3.52 -17.54 -15.06
CA LYS A 400 3.53 -16.84 -16.35
C LYS A 400 4.82 -16.07 -16.60
N ASN A 401 5.61 -15.79 -15.56
CA ASN A 401 6.78 -14.92 -15.58
C ASN A 401 8.07 -15.60 -15.05
N ILE A 402 7.97 -16.77 -14.40
CA ILE A 402 9.13 -17.55 -13.97
C ILE A 402 9.61 -18.40 -15.16
N PRO A 403 10.90 -18.36 -15.51
CA PRO A 403 11.45 -19.26 -16.52
C PRO A 403 11.18 -20.73 -16.18
N LYS A 404 10.85 -21.54 -17.20
CA LYS A 404 10.49 -22.97 -17.04
C LYS A 404 11.57 -23.84 -16.32
N ILE A 405 12.75 -23.29 -16.13
CA ILE A 405 13.90 -23.96 -15.51
C ILE A 405 13.63 -24.39 -14.05
N LEU A 406 12.86 -23.59 -13.29
CA LEU A 406 12.54 -23.93 -11.88
C LEU A 406 11.45 -25.00 -11.69
N CYS A 407 10.78 -25.40 -12.77
CA CYS A 407 9.70 -26.40 -12.68
C CYS A 407 10.19 -27.85 -12.87
N ASN A 408 11.48 -28.08 -13.23
CA ASN A 408 11.97 -29.39 -13.63
C ASN A 408 12.97 -30.06 -12.66
N ASP A 409 13.48 -29.33 -11.67
CA ASP A 409 14.41 -29.94 -10.71
C ASP A 409 13.64 -30.38 -9.45
N GLY A 410 13.41 -31.70 -9.38
CA GLY A 410 12.72 -32.38 -8.25
C GLY A 410 13.42 -32.31 -6.89
N SER A 411 14.35 -31.36 -6.71
CA SER A 411 15.08 -31.08 -5.47
C SER A 411 14.78 -29.73 -4.85
N SER A 412 13.92 -28.91 -5.47
CA SER A 412 13.51 -27.61 -4.91
C SER A 412 12.24 -27.76 -4.07
N PRO A 413 12.14 -27.16 -2.87
CA PRO A 413 10.90 -27.13 -2.08
C PRO A 413 9.70 -26.54 -2.84
N ILE A 414 9.96 -25.88 -4.00
CA ILE A 414 8.94 -25.36 -4.91
C ILE A 414 8.24 -26.50 -5.71
N ALA A 415 8.91 -27.66 -5.93
CA ALA A 415 8.34 -28.78 -6.69
C ALA A 415 7.27 -29.54 -5.90
N ASP A 416 7.41 -29.71 -4.59
CA ASP A 416 6.45 -30.43 -3.75
C ASP A 416 5.16 -29.67 -3.46
N ALA A 417 5.12 -28.34 -3.67
CA ALA A 417 3.92 -27.53 -3.49
C ALA A 417 2.99 -27.52 -4.73
N THR A 418 3.33 -28.26 -5.80
CA THR A 418 2.61 -28.26 -7.09
C THR A 418 2.03 -29.62 -7.50
N ALA A 419 2.13 -30.65 -6.64
CA ALA A 419 1.45 -31.93 -6.81
C ALA A 419 0.04 -31.93 -6.21
#